data_df30902622743aef61aa87c12f5e4ded
#
_entry.id   df30902622743aef61aa87c12f5e4ded
#
_cell.length_a   1.000
_cell.length_b   1.000
_cell.length_c   1.000
_cell.angle_alpha   90.00
_cell.angle_beta   90.00
_cell.angle_gamma   90.00
#
_symmetry.space_group_name_H-M   'P 1'
#
loop_
_entity.id
_entity.type
_entity.pdbx_description
1 polymer ?
#
loop_
_entity_poly.entity_id
_entity_poly.type
_entity_poly.pdbx_seq_one_letter_code
_entity_poly.pdbx_strand_id
1 'polypeptide(L)'
;YECSKNKYLAIEITDNSSSIKTKNNKVSININLKGNINESHCNIDITKNKNIKKISHDIEEKLNKEITNDILNVRNNYHTDIYKFKDIIYKHDYSYYQKIKNNYDEAYQNLDISVKTNIQLVEKGNILEVINEKDK
;
A
#
# COMPACT_ATOMS: atom_id res chain seq x y z
N TYR A 1 -4.98 -8.07 -10.52
CA TYR A 1 -4.51 -7.13 -11.54
C TYR A 1 -5.10 -7.48 -12.91
N GLU A 2 -5.85 -6.57 -13.47
CA GLU A 2 -6.40 -6.71 -14.82
C GLU A 2 -5.42 -6.12 -15.84
N CYS A 3 -4.88 -6.97 -16.72
CA CYS A 3 -3.92 -6.55 -17.75
C CYS A 3 -4.58 -6.18 -19.09
N SER A 4 -5.79 -6.67 -19.33
CA SER A 4 -6.65 -6.31 -20.44
C SER A 4 -8.07 -6.79 -20.15
N LYS A 5 -9.03 -6.39 -20.98
CA LYS A 5 -10.45 -6.73 -20.76
C LYS A 5 -10.62 -8.24 -20.54
N ASN A 6 -11.12 -8.61 -19.36
CA ASN A 6 -11.37 -9.99 -18.93
C ASN A 6 -10.11 -10.88 -18.83
N LYS A 7 -8.92 -10.29 -18.73
CA LYS A 7 -7.67 -11.02 -18.49
C LYS A 7 -7.01 -10.54 -17.21
N TYR A 8 -6.75 -11.46 -16.31
CA TYR A 8 -6.29 -11.17 -14.96
C TYR A 8 -5.00 -11.90 -14.65
N LEU A 9 -4.26 -11.30 -13.74
CA LEU A 9 -3.10 -11.88 -13.10
C LEU A 9 -3.43 -11.98 -11.62
N ALA A 10 -3.42 -13.20 -11.08
CA ALA A 10 -3.70 -13.44 -9.68
C ALA A 10 -2.43 -13.30 -8.85
N ILE A 11 -2.49 -12.47 -7.82
CA ILE A 11 -1.39 -12.21 -6.90
C ILE A 11 -1.83 -12.55 -5.50
N GLU A 12 -1.06 -13.38 -4.83
CA GLU A 12 -1.22 -13.71 -3.42
C GLU A 12 -0.27 -12.84 -2.59
N ILE A 13 -0.80 -12.05 -1.68
CA ILE A 13 0.02 -11.28 -0.74
C ILE A 13 0.51 -12.22 0.36
N THR A 14 1.81 -12.36 0.48
CA THR A 14 2.46 -13.29 1.43
C THR A 14 3.00 -12.59 2.66
N ASP A 15 3.27 -11.31 2.59
CA ASP A 15 3.77 -10.51 3.70
C ASP A 15 3.38 -9.05 3.54
N ASN A 16 3.14 -8.38 4.64
CA ASN A 16 2.87 -6.95 4.68
C ASN A 16 3.44 -6.29 5.93
N SER A 17 3.84 -5.05 5.78
CA SER A 17 4.18 -4.17 6.89
C SER A 17 3.75 -2.75 6.57
N SER A 18 3.43 -1.98 7.59
CA SER A 18 3.07 -0.59 7.43
C SER A 18 3.68 0.28 8.50
N SER A 19 3.93 1.54 8.17
CA SER A 19 4.36 2.56 9.11
C SER A 19 3.66 3.88 8.82
N ILE A 20 3.41 4.65 9.86
CA ILE A 20 2.81 5.97 9.77
C ILE A 20 3.78 6.97 10.38
N LYS A 21 4.11 8.01 9.61
CA LYS A 21 4.93 9.15 10.07
C LYS A 21 4.10 10.41 10.03
N THR A 22 4.27 11.24 11.05
CA THR A 22 3.57 12.51 11.16
C THR A 22 4.56 13.65 11.32
N LYS A 23 4.27 14.76 10.66
CA LYS A 23 4.99 16.03 10.82
C LYS A 23 4.04 17.18 10.56
N ASN A 24 3.74 17.95 11.61
CA ASN A 24 2.69 18.97 11.56
C ASN A 24 1.37 18.35 11.04
N ASN A 25 0.68 19.00 10.10
CA ASN A 25 -0.56 18.49 9.52
C ASN A 25 -0.36 17.38 8.47
N LYS A 26 0.87 16.91 8.24
CA LYS A 26 1.17 15.88 7.24
C LYS A 26 1.22 14.50 7.89
N VAL A 27 0.46 13.57 7.34
CA VAL A 27 0.45 12.16 7.72
C VAL A 27 0.90 11.34 6.51
N SER A 28 2.00 10.62 6.64
CA SER A 28 2.57 9.77 5.59
C SER A 28 2.44 8.31 5.98
N ILE A 29 1.69 7.55 5.18
CA ILE A 29 1.46 6.12 5.38
C ILE A 29 2.28 5.37 4.35
N ASN A 30 3.20 4.53 4.83
CA ASN A 30 4.02 3.67 3.98
C ASN A 30 3.60 2.21 4.18
N ILE A 31 3.32 1.53 3.06
CA ILE A 31 2.89 0.14 3.05
C ILE A 31 3.87 -0.65 2.20
N ASN A 32 4.44 -1.72 2.77
CA ASN A 32 5.32 -2.63 2.06
C ASN A 32 4.63 -3.99 1.94
N LEU A 33 4.54 -4.49 0.72
CA LEU A 33 3.90 -5.75 0.41
C LEU A 33 4.90 -6.69 -0.28
N LYS A 34 4.75 -7.99 -0.02
CA LYS A 34 5.33 -9.05 -0.83
C LYS A 34 4.23 -9.91 -1.38
N GLY A 35 4.35 -10.30 -2.64
CA GLY A 35 3.33 -11.11 -3.29
C GLY A 35 3.92 -12.09 -4.29
N ASN A 36 3.23 -13.20 -4.46
CA ASN A 36 3.51 -14.21 -5.47
C ASN A 36 2.51 -14.10 -6.61
N ILE A 37 2.99 -14.21 -7.82
CA ILE A 37 2.15 -14.37 -9.00
C ILE A 37 1.79 -15.85 -9.12
N ASN A 38 0.52 -16.19 -8.90
CA ASN A 38 0.05 -17.58 -8.89
C ASN A 38 -0.48 -18.03 -10.25
N GLU A 39 -1.26 -17.17 -10.90
CA GLU A 39 -1.89 -17.46 -12.19
C GLU A 39 -1.79 -16.23 -13.10
N SER A 40 -1.53 -16.47 -14.37
CA SER A 40 -1.54 -15.42 -15.38
C SER A 40 -2.37 -15.84 -16.59
N HIS A 41 -3.46 -15.12 -16.80
CA HIS A 41 -4.22 -15.14 -18.05
C HIS A 41 -3.82 -13.98 -18.98
N CYS A 42 -2.78 -13.27 -18.62
CA CYS A 42 -2.24 -12.13 -19.34
C CYS A 42 -1.21 -12.58 -20.38
N ASN A 43 -1.22 -11.99 -21.57
CA ASN A 43 -0.18 -12.16 -22.57
C ASN A 43 1.05 -11.28 -22.23
N ILE A 44 1.55 -11.41 -21.01
CA ILE A 44 2.73 -10.68 -20.52
C ILE A 44 3.75 -11.72 -20.11
N ASP A 45 4.96 -11.57 -20.63
CA ASP A 45 6.10 -12.40 -20.23
C ASP A 45 6.59 -11.97 -18.84
N ILE A 46 6.13 -12.68 -17.81
CA ILE A 46 6.48 -12.41 -16.41
C ILE A 46 7.89 -12.84 -16.02
N THR A 47 8.63 -13.51 -16.91
CA THR A 47 10.04 -13.81 -16.67
C THR A 47 10.94 -12.59 -16.85
N LYS A 48 10.45 -11.56 -17.52
CA LYS A 48 11.17 -10.32 -17.75
C LYS A 48 10.99 -9.32 -16.60
N ASN A 49 12.07 -8.97 -15.93
CA ASN A 49 12.10 -7.97 -14.87
C ASN A 49 11.40 -6.65 -15.23
N LYS A 50 11.50 -6.21 -16.47
CA LYS A 50 10.85 -4.99 -16.95
C LYS A 50 9.33 -5.08 -16.81
N ASN A 51 8.76 -6.24 -17.15
CA ASN A 51 7.32 -6.46 -17.07
C ASN A 51 6.85 -6.56 -15.60
N ILE A 52 7.62 -7.25 -14.76
CA ILE A 52 7.35 -7.33 -13.32
C ILE A 52 7.36 -5.94 -12.69
N LYS A 53 8.35 -5.12 -13.00
CA LYS A 53 8.43 -3.74 -12.49
C LYS A 53 7.25 -2.88 -12.94
N LYS A 54 6.80 -3.04 -14.18
CA LYS A 54 5.62 -2.34 -14.68
C LYS A 54 4.36 -2.77 -13.93
N ILE A 55 4.15 -4.06 -13.76
CA ILE A 55 2.99 -4.61 -13.01
C ILE A 55 3.01 -4.10 -11.56
N SER A 56 4.16 -4.16 -10.90
CA SER A 56 4.33 -3.64 -9.53
C SER A 56 3.96 -2.17 -9.45
N HIS A 57 4.46 -1.36 -10.36
CA HIS A 57 4.16 0.08 -10.39
C HIS A 57 2.65 0.35 -10.60
N ASP A 58 2.02 -0.33 -11.55
CA ASP A 58 0.59 -0.17 -11.81
C ASP A 58 -0.26 -0.54 -10.59
N ILE A 59 0.13 -1.59 -9.85
CA ILE A 59 -0.52 -2.01 -8.62
C ILE A 59 -0.32 -0.97 -7.50
N GLU A 60 0.90 -0.48 -7.32
CA GLU A 60 1.23 0.54 -6.34
C GLU A 60 0.41 1.82 -6.55
N GLU A 61 0.34 2.31 -7.78
CA GLU A 61 -0.46 3.49 -8.14
C GLU A 61 -1.95 3.29 -7.83
N LYS A 62 -2.50 2.13 -8.19
CA LYS A 62 -3.89 1.80 -7.91
C LYS A 62 -4.17 1.74 -6.41
N LEU A 63 -3.34 1.04 -5.65
CA LEU A 63 -3.49 0.92 -4.20
C LEU A 63 -3.34 2.27 -3.49
N ASN A 64 -2.36 3.08 -3.88
CA ASN A 64 -2.18 4.42 -3.32
C ASN A 64 -3.45 5.26 -3.47
N LYS A 65 -4.06 5.22 -4.64
CA LYS A 65 -5.29 5.96 -4.92
C LYS A 65 -6.49 5.42 -4.15
N GLU A 66 -6.69 4.10 -4.15
CA GLU A 66 -7.81 3.46 -3.47
C GLU A 66 -7.74 3.67 -1.96
N ILE A 67 -6.61 3.41 -1.34
CA ILE A 67 -6.42 3.57 0.11
C ILE A 67 -6.58 5.04 0.53
N THR A 68 -6.01 5.97 -0.24
CA THR A 68 -6.19 7.41 0.03
C THR A 68 -7.67 7.79 -0.02
N ASN A 69 -8.38 7.35 -1.05
CA ASN A 69 -9.82 7.63 -1.19
C ASN A 69 -10.63 7.04 -0.05
N ASP A 70 -10.32 5.83 0.39
CA ASP A 70 -11.02 5.18 1.51
C ASP A 70 -10.81 5.95 2.82
N ILE A 71 -9.59 6.37 3.11
CA ILE A 71 -9.28 7.18 4.29
C ILE A 71 -10.03 8.51 4.26
N LEU A 72 -10.02 9.19 3.12
CA LEU A 72 -10.71 10.47 2.95
C LEU A 72 -12.24 10.30 3.02
N ASN A 73 -12.80 9.23 2.48
CA ASN A 73 -14.22 8.93 2.57
C ASN A 73 -14.67 8.70 4.02
N VAL A 74 -13.91 7.92 4.77
CA VAL A 74 -14.19 7.70 6.20
C VAL A 74 -14.15 9.03 6.96
N ARG A 75 -13.11 9.84 6.74
CA ARG A 75 -12.99 11.14 7.37
C ARG A 75 -14.16 12.07 7.05
N ASN A 76 -14.50 12.18 5.77
CA ASN A 76 -15.48 13.15 5.30
C ASN A 76 -16.93 12.76 5.64
N ASN A 77 -17.23 11.45 5.67
CA ASN A 77 -18.58 10.96 5.87
C ASN A 77 -18.90 10.65 7.35
N TYR A 78 -17.91 10.21 8.11
CA TYR A 78 -18.12 9.75 9.49
C TYR A 78 -17.46 10.63 10.54
N HIS A 79 -16.55 11.53 10.16
CA HIS A 79 -15.83 12.44 11.05
C HIS A 79 -15.14 11.75 12.23
N THR A 80 -14.86 10.45 12.09
CA THR A 80 -14.27 9.61 13.13
C THR A 80 -12.84 9.23 12.76
N ASP A 81 -11.92 9.41 13.70
CA ASP A 81 -10.50 9.05 13.55
C ASP A 81 -10.30 7.54 13.87
N ILE A 82 -10.77 6.68 12.97
CA ILE A 82 -10.67 5.22 13.14
C ILE A 82 -9.22 4.72 13.04
N TYR A 83 -8.34 5.47 12.39
CA TYR A 83 -6.92 5.13 12.23
C TYR A 83 -6.07 5.62 13.41
N LYS A 84 -6.67 6.32 14.37
CA LYS A 84 -6.03 6.86 15.57
C LYS A 84 -4.84 7.78 15.26
N PHE A 85 -4.97 8.64 14.28
CA PHE A 85 -3.94 9.64 13.95
C PHE A 85 -3.64 10.56 15.11
N LYS A 86 -4.64 10.88 15.93
CA LYS A 86 -4.44 11.68 17.16
C LYS A 86 -3.40 11.05 18.09
N ASP A 87 -3.49 9.75 18.32
CA ASP A 87 -2.56 9.03 19.20
C ASP A 87 -1.16 8.96 18.59
N ILE A 88 -1.07 8.82 17.27
CA ILE A 88 0.21 8.80 16.54
C ILE A 88 0.87 10.17 16.60
N ILE A 89 0.12 11.24 16.39
CA ILE A 89 0.61 12.63 16.51
C ILE A 89 1.07 12.90 17.95
N TYR A 90 0.31 12.46 18.94
CA TYR A 90 0.68 12.58 20.35
C TYR A 90 2.04 11.93 20.65
N LYS A 91 2.28 10.73 20.11
CA LYS A 91 3.51 9.97 20.37
C LYS A 91 4.73 10.49 19.61
N HIS A 92 4.53 10.99 18.38
CA HIS A 92 5.61 11.27 17.44
C HIS A 92 5.81 12.75 17.11
N ASP A 93 4.81 13.60 17.32
CA ASP A 93 4.87 15.05 17.11
C ASP A 93 4.11 15.79 18.21
N TYR A 94 4.60 15.68 19.44
CA TYR A 94 3.93 16.24 20.59
C TYR A 94 3.75 17.76 20.51
N SER A 95 4.70 18.46 19.91
CA SER A 95 4.60 19.92 19.75
C SER A 95 3.43 20.31 18.85
N TYR A 96 3.19 19.57 17.78
CA TYR A 96 2.00 19.76 16.95
C TYR A 96 0.72 19.33 17.67
N TYR A 97 0.77 18.21 18.40
CA TYR A 97 -0.36 17.77 19.23
C TYR A 97 -0.83 18.87 20.19
N GLN A 98 0.07 19.57 20.86
CA GLN A 98 -0.24 20.68 21.75
C GLN A 98 -1.02 21.80 21.04
N LYS A 99 -0.76 22.04 19.77
CA LYS A 99 -1.44 23.07 18.98
C LYS A 99 -2.87 22.68 18.61
N ILE A 100 -3.15 21.39 18.45
CA ILE A 100 -4.40 20.87 17.90
C ILE A 100 -5.30 20.16 18.90
N LYS A 101 -4.82 19.83 20.10
CA LYS A 101 -5.53 19.00 21.09
C LYS A 101 -6.91 19.53 21.46
N ASN A 102 -7.10 20.84 21.52
CA ASN A 102 -8.37 21.47 21.88
C ASN A 102 -9.28 21.70 20.68
N ASN A 103 -8.81 21.44 19.46
CA ASN A 103 -9.49 21.66 18.20
C ASN A 103 -9.20 20.52 17.21
N TYR A 104 -9.14 19.30 17.73
CA TYR A 104 -8.70 18.15 16.95
C TYR A 104 -9.65 17.80 15.81
N ASP A 105 -10.96 17.93 15.98
CA ASP A 105 -11.92 17.60 14.93
C ASP A 105 -11.68 18.43 13.66
N GLU A 106 -11.43 19.73 13.83
CA GLU A 106 -11.07 20.60 12.70
C GLU A 106 -9.69 20.24 12.13
N ALA A 107 -8.69 20.01 12.99
CA ALA A 107 -7.36 19.61 12.57
C ALA A 107 -7.38 18.28 11.80
N TYR A 108 -8.18 17.32 12.24
CA TYR A 108 -8.35 16.04 11.56
C TYR A 108 -8.91 16.19 10.15
N GLN A 109 -9.91 17.04 9.97
CA GLN A 109 -10.49 17.33 8.65
C GLN A 109 -9.48 18.01 7.69
N ASN A 110 -8.46 18.64 8.21
CA ASN A 110 -7.43 19.34 7.45
C ASN A 110 -6.08 18.62 7.37
N LEU A 111 -5.98 17.39 7.89
CA LEU A 111 -4.76 16.59 7.73
C LEU A 111 -4.48 16.31 6.27
N ASP A 112 -3.24 16.53 5.87
CA ASP A 112 -2.71 16.17 4.56
C ASP A 112 -2.20 14.73 4.60
N ILE A 113 -2.98 13.81 4.05
CA ILE A 113 -2.73 12.37 4.11
C ILE A 113 -2.16 11.90 2.79
N SER A 114 -1.00 11.27 2.83
CA SER A 114 -0.35 10.62 1.70
C SER A 114 -0.12 9.14 1.96
N VAL A 115 -0.36 8.33 0.95
CA VAL A 115 -0.15 6.88 0.98
C VAL A 115 0.88 6.49 -0.07
N LYS A 116 1.87 5.72 0.34
CA LYS A 116 2.86 5.13 -0.55
C LYS A 116 2.94 3.63 -0.31
N THR A 117 2.62 2.87 -1.35
CA THR A 117 2.73 1.42 -1.37
C THR A 117 3.95 1.01 -2.18
N ASN A 118 4.69 0.04 -1.68
CA ASN A 118 5.76 -0.65 -2.41
C ASN A 118 5.43 -2.14 -2.41
N ILE A 119 5.42 -2.76 -3.57
CA ILE A 119 5.17 -4.19 -3.71
C ILE A 119 6.34 -4.90 -4.38
N GLN A 120 6.81 -5.96 -3.75
CA GLN A 120 7.79 -6.88 -4.32
C GLN A 120 7.06 -8.14 -4.81
N LEU A 121 7.06 -8.32 -6.12
CA LEU A 121 6.45 -9.50 -6.76
C LEU A 121 7.49 -10.53 -7.10
N VAL A 122 7.14 -11.79 -6.84
CA VAL A 122 7.95 -12.97 -7.17
C VAL A 122 7.10 -13.94 -7.98
N GLU A 123 7.69 -14.54 -9.00
CA GLU A 123 7.06 -15.62 -9.75
C GLU A 123 7.23 -16.95 -8.99
N LYS A 124 6.13 -17.63 -8.71
CA LYS A 124 6.14 -18.88 -7.93
C LYS A 124 6.87 -20.05 -8.64
N GLY A 125 6.90 -20.04 -9.98
CA GLY A 125 7.54 -21.05 -10.81
C GLY A 125 9.06 -21.12 -10.68
N ASN A 126 9.75 -20.02 -10.40
CA ASN A 126 11.20 -19.95 -10.29
C ASN A 126 11.76 -20.78 -9.13
N ILE A 127 10.97 -21.03 -8.10
CA ILE A 127 11.40 -21.85 -6.94
C ILE A 127 11.39 -23.36 -7.29
N LEU A 128 10.44 -23.78 -8.11
CA LEU A 128 10.32 -25.20 -8.53
C LEU A 128 11.42 -25.59 -9.53
N GLU A 129 11.84 -24.70 -10.41
CA GLU A 129 12.95 -24.95 -11.34
C GLU A 129 14.28 -25.14 -10.61
N VAL A 130 14.54 -24.32 -9.58
CA VAL A 130 15.78 -24.43 -8.77
C VAL A 130 15.85 -25.74 -7.98
N ILE A 131 14.70 -26.26 -7.50
CA ILE A 131 14.65 -27.54 -6.79
C ILE A 131 14.92 -28.70 -7.76
N ASN A 132 14.37 -28.66 -8.96
CA ASN A 132 14.56 -29.71 -9.97
C ASN A 132 16.00 -29.79 -10.52
N GLU A 133 16.73 -28.67 -10.55
CA GLU A 133 18.15 -28.65 -10.95
C GLU A 133 19.08 -29.19 -9.85
N LYS A 134 18.67 -29.14 -8.58
CA LYS A 134 19.48 -29.70 -7.47
C LYS A 134 19.29 -31.20 -7.24
N ASP A 135 18.20 -31.77 -7.74
CA ASP A 135 17.89 -33.18 -7.64
C ASP A 135 18.36 -34.01 -8.86
N LYS A 136 19.04 -33.36 -9.80
CA LYS A 136 19.70 -33.98 -10.94
C LYS A 136 21.22 -33.96 -10.78
#